data_2a411b450060218443b9e7307aa43112
#
_entry.id   2a411b450060218443b9e7307aa43112
#
_cell.length_a   1.000
_cell.length_b   1.000
_cell.length_c   1.000
_cell.angle_alpha   90.00
_cell.angle_beta   90.00
_cell.angle_gamma   90.00
#
_symmetry.space_group_name_H-M   'P 1'
#
loop_
_entity.id
_entity.type
_entity.pdbx_description
1 polymer ?
#
loop_
_entity_poly.entity_id
_entity_poly.type
_entity_poly.pdbx_seq_one_letter_code
_entity_poly.pdbx_strand_id
1 'polypeptide(L)'
;MRLLASTAALALLGLPLASHALDGITDTQGDFLTTFGGSHASTDLDVLAATVLYNAGTDTFTLKATLDGNVGSTATGLYVWGVNRGAGTAGFATSLGLDGVRFDRVILLNPNGTGTVAGPGGGALPAGSVVVSGHTIIATVSGSLLPSTGFTNKLDYTFNLWPRDTAFAGVSAISDFAPNNANFTATPVPEPGTAVLSALGLAGLLAWRRRQSNS
;
A
#
# COMPACT_ATOMS: atom_id res chain seq x y z
N MET A 1 -5.58 -68.62 -5.00
CA MET A 1 -4.78 -67.43 -5.43
C MET A 1 -5.66 -66.20 -5.17
N ARG A 2 -5.45 -65.49 -4.07
CA ARG A 2 -6.22 -64.28 -3.69
C ARG A 2 -5.35 -63.06 -4.01
N LEU A 3 -5.80 -62.21 -4.94
CA LEU A 3 -5.19 -60.90 -5.23
C LEU A 3 -5.62 -59.94 -4.10
N LEU A 4 -4.65 -59.43 -3.38
CA LEU A 4 -4.81 -58.29 -2.47
C LEU A 4 -4.62 -56.99 -3.32
N ALA A 5 -5.72 -56.25 -3.48
CA ALA A 5 -5.67 -54.91 -4.05
C ALA A 5 -5.29 -53.95 -2.93
N SER A 6 -4.07 -53.39 -3.02
CA SER A 6 -3.63 -52.31 -2.12
C SER A 6 -4.14 -50.96 -2.65
N THR A 7 -5.14 -50.41 -1.98
CA THR A 7 -5.59 -49.03 -2.18
C THR A 7 -4.62 -48.07 -1.47
N ALA A 8 -3.80 -47.39 -2.24
CA ALA A 8 -2.96 -46.28 -1.74
C ALA A 8 -3.85 -45.03 -1.58
N ALA A 9 -4.17 -44.66 -0.36
CA ALA A 9 -4.81 -43.41 -0.04
C ALA A 9 -3.82 -42.26 -0.22
N LEU A 10 -4.09 -41.38 -1.20
CA LEU A 10 -3.33 -40.15 -1.43
C LEU A 10 -3.79 -39.11 -0.40
N ALA A 11 -3.06 -38.97 0.71
CA ALA A 11 -3.27 -37.89 1.66
C ALA A 11 -2.85 -36.58 1.02
N LEU A 12 -3.82 -35.76 0.61
CA LEU A 12 -3.60 -34.38 0.19
C LEU A 12 -3.29 -33.58 1.47
N LEU A 13 -2.01 -33.39 1.76
CA LEU A 13 -1.57 -32.47 2.79
C LEU A 13 -1.94 -31.04 2.32
N GLY A 14 -3.03 -30.50 2.85
CA GLY A 14 -3.38 -29.12 2.71
C GLY A 14 -2.30 -28.28 3.41
N LEU A 15 -1.36 -27.74 2.63
CA LEU A 15 -0.46 -26.70 3.13
C LEU A 15 -1.31 -25.47 3.45
N PRO A 16 -1.20 -24.89 4.63
CA PRO A 16 -1.84 -23.63 4.91
C PRO A 16 -1.27 -22.60 3.93
N LEU A 17 -2.15 -22.03 3.11
CA LEU A 17 -1.83 -20.81 2.39
C LEU A 17 -1.61 -19.77 3.47
N ALA A 18 -0.36 -19.40 3.74
CA ALA A 18 -0.05 -18.27 4.59
C ALA A 18 -0.71 -17.05 3.94
N SER A 19 -1.86 -16.66 4.47
CA SER A 19 -2.41 -15.34 4.23
C SER A 19 -1.45 -14.38 4.90
N HIS A 20 -0.53 -13.80 4.13
CA HIS A 20 0.20 -12.65 4.60
C HIS A 20 -0.85 -11.56 4.84
N ALA A 21 -1.02 -11.18 6.11
CA ALA A 21 -1.72 -9.96 6.43
C ALA A 21 -1.07 -8.85 5.60
N LEU A 22 -1.88 -8.06 4.92
CA LEU A 22 -1.38 -6.88 4.23
C LEU A 22 -0.91 -5.93 5.33
N ASP A 23 0.39 -5.96 5.62
CA ASP A 23 0.97 -5.06 6.60
C ASP A 23 0.76 -3.63 6.10
N GLY A 24 0.07 -2.87 6.88
CA GLY A 24 -0.19 -1.46 6.72
C GLY A 24 -0.19 -0.84 8.11
N ILE A 25 -0.72 0.33 8.23
CA ILE A 25 -0.97 0.96 9.53
C ILE A 25 -2.46 1.13 9.75
N THR A 26 -2.86 1.09 11.01
CA THR A 26 -4.14 1.60 11.49
C THR A 26 -3.89 2.92 12.18
N ASP A 27 -4.89 3.79 12.15
CA ASP A 27 -4.85 5.09 12.78
C ASP A 27 -6.06 5.31 13.67
N THR A 28 -6.00 6.31 14.53
CA THR A 28 -7.03 6.59 15.52
C THR A 28 -8.12 7.44 14.91
N GLN A 29 -9.37 6.99 15.01
CA GLN A 29 -10.52 7.76 14.57
C GLN A 29 -10.64 9.08 15.35
N GLY A 30 -10.80 10.20 14.64
CA GLY A 30 -11.11 11.51 15.20
C GLY A 30 -9.92 12.26 15.80
N ASP A 31 -8.69 11.85 15.55
CA ASP A 31 -7.48 12.49 16.07
C ASP A 31 -6.94 13.62 15.17
N PHE A 32 -7.85 14.39 14.62
CA PHE A 32 -7.53 15.58 13.83
C PHE A 32 -6.47 16.46 14.48
N LEU A 33 -5.58 17.00 13.67
CA LEU A 33 -4.59 17.95 14.15
C LEU A 33 -5.26 19.16 14.82
N THR A 34 -4.73 19.59 15.95
CA THR A 34 -5.20 20.81 16.65
C THR A 34 -5.01 22.08 15.82
N THR A 35 -4.14 22.03 14.80
CA THR A 35 -3.89 23.13 13.85
C THR A 35 -4.83 23.09 12.65
N PHE A 36 -5.64 22.05 12.49
CA PHE A 36 -6.56 21.94 11.37
C PHE A 36 -7.61 23.06 11.40
N GLY A 37 -7.68 23.83 10.33
CA GLY A 37 -8.60 24.95 10.20
C GLY A 37 -10.00 24.58 9.73
N GLY A 38 -10.18 23.33 9.27
CA GLY A 38 -11.45 22.83 8.77
C GLY A 38 -12.34 22.23 9.85
N SER A 39 -13.40 21.56 9.44
CA SER A 39 -14.35 20.93 10.36
C SER A 39 -13.93 19.51 10.70
N HIS A 40 -13.90 19.15 11.98
CA HIS A 40 -13.76 17.76 12.44
C HIS A 40 -14.94 16.86 12.04
N ALA A 41 -16.02 17.43 11.47
CA ALA A 41 -17.10 16.68 10.83
C ALA A 41 -16.76 16.26 9.37
N SER A 42 -15.63 16.71 8.83
CA SER A 42 -15.09 16.27 7.53
C SER A 42 -14.40 14.91 7.68
N THR A 43 -15.18 13.89 8.02
CA THR A 43 -14.67 12.54 8.35
C THR A 43 -13.99 11.84 7.20
N ASP A 44 -14.19 12.27 5.96
CA ASP A 44 -13.42 11.83 4.78
C ASP A 44 -11.97 12.35 4.77
N LEU A 45 -11.60 13.22 5.72
CA LEU A 45 -10.24 13.69 5.95
C LEU A 45 -9.61 13.11 7.22
N ASP A 46 -10.23 12.11 7.83
CA ASP A 46 -9.79 11.35 9.00
C ASP A 46 -9.36 9.95 8.54
N VAL A 47 -8.10 9.59 8.74
CA VAL A 47 -7.54 8.33 8.26
C VAL A 47 -7.76 7.25 9.30
N LEU A 48 -8.30 6.10 8.90
CA LEU A 48 -8.42 4.92 9.76
C LEU A 48 -7.36 3.86 9.47
N ALA A 49 -6.88 3.79 8.22
CA ALA A 49 -5.84 2.85 7.82
C ALA A 49 -5.17 3.27 6.51
N ALA A 50 -3.91 2.90 6.39
CA ALA A 50 -3.15 3.08 5.16
C ALA A 50 -2.29 1.85 4.85
N THR A 51 -2.21 1.46 3.57
CA THR A 51 -1.34 0.38 3.10
C THR A 51 -0.63 0.79 1.83
N VAL A 52 0.60 0.33 1.67
CA VAL A 52 1.35 0.45 0.42
C VAL A 52 1.91 -0.92 0.05
N LEU A 53 1.51 -1.42 -1.11
CA LEU A 53 2.06 -2.64 -1.67
C LEU A 53 3.02 -2.31 -2.81
N TYR A 54 4.12 -3.04 -2.90
CA TYR A 54 5.03 -2.94 -4.03
C TYR A 54 5.14 -4.27 -4.77
N ASN A 55 4.87 -4.23 -6.06
CA ASN A 55 5.05 -5.36 -6.97
C ASN A 55 6.35 -5.16 -7.75
N ALA A 56 7.38 -5.95 -7.41
CA ALA A 56 8.68 -5.88 -8.06
C ALA A 56 8.64 -6.37 -9.52
N GLY A 57 7.74 -7.32 -9.84
CA GLY A 57 7.62 -7.87 -11.19
C GLY A 57 7.06 -6.88 -12.21
N THR A 58 6.22 -5.94 -11.77
CA THR A 58 5.61 -4.90 -12.62
C THR A 58 6.16 -3.51 -12.32
N ASP A 59 7.04 -3.37 -11.34
CA ASP A 59 7.53 -2.08 -10.82
C ASP A 59 6.38 -1.10 -10.52
N THR A 60 5.42 -1.52 -9.69
CA THR A 60 4.26 -0.71 -9.35
C THR A 60 4.00 -0.69 -7.86
N PHE A 61 3.59 0.48 -7.36
CA PHE A 61 3.06 0.67 -6.02
C PHE A 61 1.53 0.72 -6.07
N THR A 62 0.88 0.04 -5.13
CA THR A 62 -0.55 0.21 -4.86
C THR A 62 -0.69 0.85 -3.49
N LEU A 63 -1.17 2.09 -3.46
CA LEU A 63 -1.47 2.84 -2.26
C LEU A 63 -2.96 2.72 -1.98
N LYS A 64 -3.33 2.44 -0.73
CA LYS A 64 -4.73 2.40 -0.29
C LYS A 64 -4.88 3.17 1.01
N ALA A 65 -5.82 4.08 1.06
CA ALA A 65 -6.29 4.72 2.28
C ALA A 65 -7.73 4.32 2.56
N THR A 66 -8.04 4.13 3.84
CA THR A 66 -9.39 3.99 4.36
C THR A 66 -9.66 5.16 5.31
N LEU A 67 -10.69 5.93 5.04
CA LEU A 67 -11.09 7.13 5.79
C LEU A 67 -12.33 6.81 6.64
N ASP A 68 -12.61 7.63 7.65
CA ASP A 68 -13.81 7.48 8.48
C ASP A 68 -15.10 7.84 7.72
N GLY A 69 -15.02 8.76 6.74
CA GLY A 69 -16.14 9.16 5.87
C GLY A 69 -15.98 8.76 4.41
N ASN A 70 -17.03 9.00 3.63
CA ASN A 70 -16.99 8.76 2.19
C ASN A 70 -16.04 9.74 1.50
N VAL A 71 -15.06 9.22 0.79
CA VAL A 71 -14.07 10.00 0.02
C VAL A 71 -14.75 11.02 -0.88
N GLY A 72 -14.36 12.29 -0.73
CA GLY A 72 -14.91 13.40 -1.50
C GLY A 72 -16.18 14.05 -0.91
N SER A 73 -16.56 13.70 0.33
CA SER A 73 -17.61 14.41 1.05
C SER A 73 -17.21 15.87 1.33
N THR A 74 -15.91 16.10 1.58
CA THR A 74 -15.33 17.46 1.61
C THR A 74 -14.96 17.86 0.18
N ALA A 75 -15.68 18.82 -0.39
CA ALA A 75 -15.55 19.22 -1.80
C ALA A 75 -14.13 19.70 -2.18
N THR A 76 -13.38 20.21 -1.19
CA THR A 76 -11.99 20.69 -1.32
C THR A 76 -10.97 19.70 -0.77
N GLY A 77 -11.41 18.44 -0.51
CA GLY A 77 -10.56 17.38 -0.01
C GLY A 77 -9.49 16.94 -1.00
N LEU A 78 -8.28 16.65 -0.49
CA LEU A 78 -7.13 16.17 -1.24
C LEU A 78 -6.35 15.19 -0.36
N TYR A 79 -5.93 14.04 -0.91
CA TYR A 79 -5.20 13.00 -0.18
C TYR A 79 -3.75 13.01 -0.62
N VAL A 80 -2.84 13.40 0.28
CA VAL A 80 -1.41 13.57 -0.02
C VAL A 80 -0.61 12.44 0.59
N TRP A 81 0.15 11.74 -0.23
CA TRP A 81 1.10 10.73 0.19
C TRP A 81 2.52 11.28 0.10
N GLY A 82 3.21 11.39 1.23
CA GLY A 82 4.65 11.62 1.29
C GLY A 82 5.41 10.33 1.05
N VAL A 83 6.43 10.40 0.23
CA VAL A 83 7.30 9.25 -0.10
C VAL A 83 8.74 9.64 0.15
N ASN A 84 9.42 8.90 1.04
CA ASN A 84 10.86 8.96 1.19
C ASN A 84 11.48 7.84 0.35
N ARG A 85 12.26 8.21 -0.64
CA ARG A 85 12.94 7.30 -1.59
C ARG A 85 14.44 7.13 -1.27
N GLY A 86 14.87 7.67 -0.10
CA GLY A 86 16.23 7.60 0.41
C GLY A 86 16.86 8.96 0.75
N ALA A 87 16.41 10.05 0.15
CA ALA A 87 16.86 11.41 0.47
C ALA A 87 15.80 12.24 1.22
N GLY A 88 14.75 11.59 1.75
CA GLY A 88 13.68 12.26 2.48
C GLY A 88 14.18 12.96 3.73
N THR A 89 13.76 14.23 3.88
CA THR A 89 14.01 15.05 5.07
C THR A 89 12.69 15.31 5.80
N ALA A 90 12.76 15.80 7.04
CA ALA A 90 11.58 16.25 7.75
C ALA A 90 10.86 17.33 6.93
N GLY A 91 9.61 17.03 6.54
CA GLY A 91 8.82 17.92 5.66
C GLY A 91 8.08 19.02 6.41
N PHE A 92 7.99 18.90 7.74
CA PHE A 92 7.24 19.80 8.61
C PHE A 92 8.13 20.34 9.73
N ALA A 93 7.73 21.48 10.29
CA ALA A 93 8.49 22.12 11.35
C ALA A 93 8.52 21.23 12.62
N THR A 94 9.68 21.11 13.26
CA THR A 94 9.87 20.35 14.50
C THR A 94 8.94 20.83 15.62
N SER A 95 8.60 22.13 15.64
CA SER A 95 7.65 22.73 16.60
C SER A 95 6.23 22.14 16.54
N LEU A 96 5.91 21.41 15.46
CA LEU A 96 4.63 20.73 15.27
C LEU A 96 4.66 19.29 15.77
N GLY A 97 5.83 18.77 16.19
CA GLY A 97 5.98 17.37 16.56
C GLY A 97 5.86 16.41 15.36
N LEU A 98 6.17 16.86 14.13
CA LEU A 98 6.01 16.13 12.87
C LEU A 98 7.35 15.87 12.15
N ASP A 99 8.45 15.96 12.86
CA ASP A 99 9.82 15.78 12.34
C ASP A 99 10.14 14.34 11.92
N GLY A 100 9.34 13.36 12.36
CA GLY A 100 9.37 11.97 11.91
C GLY A 100 8.72 11.75 10.53
N VAL A 101 7.90 12.68 10.05
CA VAL A 101 7.30 12.62 8.70
C VAL A 101 8.32 13.10 7.68
N ARG A 102 8.94 12.15 6.99
CA ARG A 102 10.07 12.40 6.08
C ARG A 102 9.69 12.03 4.65
N PHE A 103 9.95 12.94 3.72
CA PHE A 103 9.70 12.68 2.30
C PHE A 103 10.60 13.52 1.39
N ASP A 104 10.79 13.04 0.18
CA ASP A 104 11.44 13.75 -0.93
C ASP A 104 10.55 13.77 -2.19
N ARG A 105 9.36 13.19 -2.10
CA ARG A 105 8.34 13.17 -3.15
C ARG A 105 6.95 13.18 -2.52
N VAL A 106 5.98 13.75 -3.26
CA VAL A 106 4.57 13.65 -2.89
C VAL A 106 3.72 13.14 -4.04
N ILE A 107 2.70 12.37 -3.71
CA ILE A 107 1.66 11.91 -4.63
C ILE A 107 0.36 12.54 -4.16
N LEU A 108 -0.33 13.21 -5.06
CA LEU A 108 -1.59 13.90 -4.81
C LEU A 108 -2.71 13.08 -5.43
N LEU A 109 -3.71 12.69 -4.64
CA LEU A 109 -4.87 11.94 -5.10
C LEU A 109 -6.13 12.77 -4.87
N ASN A 110 -6.90 12.97 -5.93
CA ASN A 110 -8.15 13.70 -5.89
C ASN A 110 -9.35 12.76 -5.77
N PRO A 111 -10.44 13.17 -5.10
CA PRO A 111 -11.65 12.34 -4.97
C PRO A 111 -12.37 12.08 -6.30
N ASN A 112 -12.07 12.85 -7.36
CA ASN A 112 -12.60 12.63 -8.71
C ASN A 112 -11.90 11.52 -9.50
N GLY A 113 -10.99 10.74 -8.88
CA GLY A 113 -10.29 9.65 -9.53
C GLY A 113 -9.06 10.07 -10.34
N THR A 114 -8.55 11.28 -10.13
CA THR A 114 -7.30 11.75 -10.73
C THR A 114 -6.16 11.78 -9.71
N GLY A 115 -4.92 11.73 -10.18
CA GLY A 115 -3.75 11.83 -9.31
C GLY A 115 -2.53 12.34 -10.04
N THR A 116 -1.54 12.79 -9.27
CA THR A 116 -0.28 13.34 -9.79
C THR A 116 0.87 13.02 -8.85
N VAL A 117 2.00 12.59 -9.40
CA VAL A 117 3.28 12.58 -8.69
C VAL A 117 3.92 13.95 -8.91
N ALA A 118 4.07 14.75 -7.85
CA ALA A 118 4.58 16.11 -7.93
C ALA A 118 6.12 16.15 -7.97
N GLY A 119 6.67 17.22 -8.54
CA GLY A 119 8.12 17.51 -8.60
C GLY A 119 8.80 16.97 -9.86
N PRO A 120 10.13 17.21 -10.01
CA PRO A 120 10.90 16.87 -11.20
C PRO A 120 10.83 15.38 -11.55
N GLY A 121 10.51 15.04 -12.81
CA GLY A 121 10.32 13.65 -13.26
C GLY A 121 9.04 13.00 -12.77
N GLY A 122 8.14 13.73 -12.12
CA GLY A 122 6.79 13.32 -11.82
C GLY A 122 5.85 13.49 -13.02
N GLY A 123 4.55 13.39 -12.78
CA GLY A 123 3.52 13.53 -13.80
C GLY A 123 2.15 13.09 -13.34
N ALA A 124 1.15 13.34 -14.19
CA ALA A 124 -0.19 12.85 -13.96
C ALA A 124 -0.23 11.31 -13.98
N LEU A 125 -1.02 10.74 -13.10
CA LEU A 125 -1.29 9.31 -13.13
C LEU A 125 -2.21 8.98 -14.32
N PRO A 126 -2.03 7.84 -14.99
CA PRO A 126 -2.92 7.43 -16.07
C PRO A 126 -4.38 7.38 -15.62
N ALA A 127 -5.30 7.61 -16.55
CA ALA A 127 -6.72 7.48 -16.28
C ALA A 127 -7.04 6.06 -15.75
N GLY A 128 -7.88 5.98 -14.72
CA GLY A 128 -8.22 4.72 -14.05
C GLY A 128 -7.17 4.22 -13.02
N SER A 129 -6.03 4.90 -12.88
CA SER A 129 -5.05 4.56 -11.84
C SER A 129 -5.53 4.92 -10.43
N VAL A 130 -6.47 5.83 -10.29
CA VAL A 130 -7.06 6.21 -9.00
C VAL A 130 -8.51 5.76 -8.97
N VAL A 131 -8.87 4.96 -7.99
CA VAL A 131 -10.21 4.40 -7.80
C VAL A 131 -10.73 4.83 -6.43
N VAL A 132 -11.93 5.41 -6.41
CA VAL A 132 -12.64 5.79 -5.18
C VAL A 132 -13.86 4.90 -5.01
N SER A 133 -14.05 4.36 -3.82
CA SER A 133 -15.19 3.51 -3.48
C SER A 133 -15.57 3.70 -2.00
N GLY A 134 -16.65 4.42 -1.74
CA GLY A 134 -17.10 4.73 -0.38
C GLY A 134 -15.98 5.40 0.44
N HIS A 135 -15.58 4.77 1.52
CA HIS A 135 -14.54 5.24 2.44
C HIS A 135 -13.09 4.99 1.96
N THR A 136 -12.91 4.50 0.75
CA THR A 136 -11.60 4.03 0.29
C THR A 136 -11.16 4.75 -0.97
N ILE A 137 -9.89 5.17 -1.00
CA ILE A 137 -9.20 5.63 -2.20
C ILE A 137 -7.97 4.76 -2.45
N ILE A 138 -7.84 4.25 -3.68
CA ILE A 138 -6.74 3.38 -4.10
C ILE A 138 -6.05 4.02 -5.29
N ALA A 139 -4.72 4.01 -5.30
CA ALA A 139 -3.94 4.46 -6.45
C ALA A 139 -2.90 3.43 -6.86
N THR A 140 -2.77 3.20 -8.18
CA THR A 140 -1.66 2.45 -8.77
C THR A 140 -0.66 3.44 -9.37
N VAL A 141 0.57 3.39 -8.88
CA VAL A 141 1.65 4.32 -9.26
C VAL A 141 2.82 3.54 -9.83
N SER A 142 3.24 3.87 -11.06
CA SER A 142 4.45 3.28 -11.65
C SER A 142 5.68 3.66 -10.84
N GLY A 143 6.54 2.69 -10.57
CA GLY A 143 7.82 2.91 -9.92
C GLY A 143 8.78 3.77 -10.74
N SER A 144 8.54 3.93 -12.04
CA SER A 144 9.27 4.86 -12.90
C SER A 144 9.03 6.34 -12.55
N LEU A 145 7.86 6.67 -11.97
CA LEU A 145 7.54 8.01 -11.44
C LEU A 145 8.18 8.27 -10.06
N LEU A 146 8.70 7.21 -9.42
CA LEU A 146 9.34 7.23 -8.12
C LEU A 146 10.76 6.64 -8.20
N PRO A 147 11.67 7.22 -9.01
CA PRO A 147 13.06 6.76 -9.05
C PRO A 147 13.71 6.91 -7.68
N SER A 148 14.61 6.00 -7.32
CA SER A 148 15.33 6.05 -6.06
C SER A 148 16.17 7.34 -5.95
N THR A 149 16.28 7.83 -4.72
CA THR A 149 17.16 8.95 -4.35
C THR A 149 18.23 8.56 -3.34
N GLY A 150 18.23 7.28 -2.91
CA GLY A 150 19.21 6.78 -1.94
C GLY A 150 18.99 5.33 -1.54
N PHE A 151 17.75 4.85 -1.46
CA PHE A 151 17.48 3.44 -1.16
C PHE A 151 17.77 2.54 -2.36
N THR A 152 18.41 1.40 -2.13
CA THR A 152 18.73 0.43 -3.18
C THR A 152 17.48 -0.36 -3.61
N ASN A 153 16.59 -0.64 -2.66
CA ASN A 153 15.36 -1.39 -2.91
C ASN A 153 14.14 -0.49 -2.72
N LYS A 154 13.17 -0.57 -3.61
CA LYS A 154 11.91 0.16 -3.49
C LYS A 154 11.01 -0.34 -2.35
N LEU A 155 11.25 -1.54 -1.82
CA LEU A 155 10.63 -2.01 -0.58
C LEU A 155 11.11 -1.25 0.66
N ASP A 156 12.27 -0.58 0.58
CA ASP A 156 12.79 0.26 1.67
C ASP A 156 12.17 1.68 1.65
N TYR A 157 11.38 2.02 0.63
CA TYR A 157 10.68 3.30 0.59
C TYR A 157 9.70 3.39 1.75
N THR A 158 9.63 4.57 2.34
CA THR A 158 8.71 4.82 3.44
C THR A 158 7.69 5.89 3.09
N PHE A 159 6.50 5.76 3.65
CA PHE A 159 5.33 6.53 3.28
C PHE A 159 4.67 7.14 4.51
N ASN A 160 3.98 8.25 4.30
CA ASN A 160 3.04 8.82 5.24
C ASN A 160 1.87 9.41 4.44
N LEU A 161 0.67 9.36 4.99
CA LEU A 161 -0.54 9.93 4.38
C LEU A 161 -1.02 11.10 5.22
N TRP A 162 -1.32 12.23 4.57
CA TRP A 162 -2.01 13.37 5.20
C TRP A 162 -3.08 13.94 4.30
N PRO A 163 -4.36 13.74 4.63
CA PRO A 163 -5.44 14.43 3.94
C PRO A 163 -5.40 15.93 4.18
N ARG A 164 -5.94 16.68 3.24
CA ARG A 164 -5.98 18.14 3.30
C ARG A 164 -7.34 18.66 2.86
N ASP A 165 -7.75 19.77 3.48
CA ASP A 165 -8.79 20.65 2.96
C ASP A 165 -8.12 21.84 2.26
N THR A 166 -8.19 21.91 0.93
CA THR A 166 -7.56 22.97 0.13
C THR A 166 -8.25 24.33 0.24
N ALA A 167 -9.35 24.43 0.99
CA ALA A 167 -9.93 25.72 1.40
C ALA A 167 -9.03 26.47 2.37
N PHE A 168 -8.08 25.77 3.02
CA PHE A 168 -7.10 26.35 3.95
C PHE A 168 -5.69 26.28 3.33
N ALA A 169 -4.73 26.98 3.96
CA ALA A 169 -3.35 27.03 3.49
C ALA A 169 -2.36 26.51 4.55
N GLY A 170 -1.19 26.08 4.11
CA GLY A 170 -0.11 25.63 4.99
C GLY A 170 -0.52 24.44 5.85
N VAL A 171 -0.13 24.44 7.13
CA VAL A 171 -0.42 23.34 8.07
C VAL A 171 -1.90 23.31 8.46
N SER A 172 -2.58 24.45 8.51
CA SER A 172 -4.01 24.47 8.81
C SER A 172 -4.89 23.78 7.75
N ALA A 173 -4.34 23.50 6.58
CA ALA A 173 -5.02 22.68 5.58
C ALA A 173 -4.98 21.19 5.91
N ILE A 174 -4.03 20.72 6.73
CA ILE A 174 -3.82 19.31 7.02
C ILE A 174 -4.70 18.89 8.17
N SER A 175 -5.52 17.88 7.92
CA SER A 175 -6.48 17.38 8.92
C SER A 175 -5.86 16.36 9.85
N ASP A 176 -5.00 15.47 9.32
CA ASP A 176 -4.53 14.28 9.99
C ASP A 176 -3.19 13.79 9.39
N PHE A 177 -2.47 12.90 10.08
CA PHE A 177 -1.29 12.19 9.62
C PHE A 177 -1.35 10.71 9.97
N ALA A 178 -1.19 9.86 8.99
CA ALA A 178 -1.15 8.41 9.19
C ALA A 178 0.19 7.80 8.69
N PRO A 179 1.06 7.37 9.64
CA PRO A 179 0.98 7.53 11.11
C PRO A 179 1.34 8.96 11.55
N ASN A 180 0.94 9.36 12.76
CA ASN A 180 1.00 10.74 13.29
C ASN A 180 2.39 11.41 13.16
N ASN A 181 3.47 10.80 13.59
CA ASN A 181 4.83 11.36 13.49
C ASN A 181 5.84 10.30 13.08
N ALA A 182 5.57 9.55 12.03
CA ALA A 182 6.48 8.54 11.50
C ALA A 182 6.17 8.26 10.04
N ASN A 183 6.97 7.43 9.40
CA ASN A 183 6.67 6.80 8.14
C ASN A 183 6.52 5.28 8.35
N PHE A 184 5.82 4.61 7.44
CA PHE A 184 5.74 3.15 7.36
C PHE A 184 6.28 2.65 6.02
N THR A 185 6.70 1.38 5.95
CA THR A 185 7.31 0.77 4.75
C THR A 185 6.28 0.19 3.81
N ALA A 186 6.65 0.06 2.53
CA ALA A 186 5.89 -0.74 1.58
C ALA A 186 6.00 -2.24 1.93
N THR A 187 4.93 -3.00 1.64
CA THR A 187 4.88 -4.45 1.78
C THR A 187 4.98 -5.10 0.39
N PRO A 188 5.73 -6.20 0.22
CA PRO A 188 5.77 -6.90 -1.06
C PRO A 188 4.41 -7.51 -1.39
N VAL A 189 3.99 -7.42 -2.65
CA VAL A 189 2.84 -8.20 -3.13
C VAL A 189 3.22 -9.68 -3.07
N PRO A 190 2.42 -10.54 -2.40
CA PRO A 190 2.67 -11.98 -2.40
C PRO A 190 2.70 -12.51 -3.83
N GLU A 191 3.77 -13.18 -4.22
CA GLU A 191 3.84 -13.78 -5.56
C GLU A 191 2.80 -14.89 -5.68
N PRO A 192 1.98 -14.91 -6.74
CA PRO A 192 1.03 -15.98 -6.94
C PRO A 192 1.80 -17.29 -7.11
N GLY A 193 1.81 -18.09 -6.06
CA GLY A 193 1.93 -19.53 -6.20
C GLY A 193 3.17 -20.15 -6.83
N THR A 194 4.31 -19.47 -7.01
CA THR A 194 5.55 -20.13 -7.42
C THR A 194 5.91 -21.27 -6.47
N ALA A 195 5.65 -21.12 -5.18
CA ALA A 195 5.79 -22.20 -4.20
C ALA A 195 4.81 -23.37 -4.45
N VAL A 196 3.56 -23.06 -4.81
CA VAL A 196 2.55 -24.09 -5.14
C VAL A 196 2.87 -24.79 -6.45
N LEU A 197 3.28 -24.05 -7.47
CA LEU A 197 3.72 -24.62 -8.75
C LEU A 197 4.97 -25.47 -8.59
N SER A 198 5.93 -25.05 -7.78
CA SER A 198 7.14 -25.82 -7.47
C SER A 198 6.80 -27.11 -6.71
N ALA A 199 5.90 -27.05 -5.72
CA ALA A 199 5.43 -28.23 -4.98
C ALA A 199 4.66 -29.20 -5.88
N LEU A 200 3.81 -28.72 -6.77
CA LEU A 200 3.09 -29.53 -7.76
C LEU A 200 4.06 -30.16 -8.79
N GLY A 201 5.06 -29.39 -9.24
CA GLY A 201 6.12 -29.90 -10.12
C GLY A 201 6.94 -31.03 -9.48
N LEU A 202 7.36 -30.85 -8.22
CA LEU A 202 8.08 -31.88 -7.45
C LEU A 202 7.20 -33.12 -7.20
N ALA A 203 5.93 -32.93 -6.84
CA ALA A 203 5.00 -34.04 -6.65
C ALA A 203 4.77 -34.85 -7.96
N GLY A 204 4.67 -34.14 -9.11
CA GLY A 204 4.56 -34.75 -10.41
C GLY A 204 5.80 -35.56 -10.79
N LEU A 205 7.00 -35.02 -10.55
CA LEU A 205 8.27 -35.72 -10.79
C LEU A 205 8.42 -36.99 -9.92
N LEU A 206 8.02 -36.91 -8.64
CA LEU A 206 8.06 -38.05 -7.73
C LEU A 206 7.07 -39.14 -8.17
N ALA A 207 5.88 -38.76 -8.61
CA ALA A 207 4.88 -39.70 -9.12
C ALA A 207 5.33 -40.38 -10.39
N TRP A 208 5.97 -39.64 -11.31
CA TRP A 208 6.54 -40.19 -12.53
C TRP A 208 7.70 -41.17 -12.27
N ARG A 209 8.62 -40.82 -11.35
CA ARG A 209 9.74 -41.68 -10.95
C ARG A 209 9.27 -43.01 -10.34
N ARG A 210 8.20 -43.00 -9.51
CA ARG A 210 7.61 -44.21 -8.94
C ARG A 210 6.99 -45.15 -10.00
N ARG A 211 6.43 -44.59 -11.07
CA ARG A 211 5.91 -45.41 -12.19
C ARG A 211 7.00 -46.13 -12.95
N GLN A 212 8.15 -45.49 -13.15
CA GLN A 212 9.30 -46.12 -13.86
C GLN A 212 9.99 -47.23 -13.04
N SER A 213 9.97 -47.15 -11.70
CA SER A 213 10.59 -48.18 -10.86
C SER A 213 9.73 -49.44 -10.67
N ASN A 214 8.46 -49.40 -11.10
CA ASN A 214 7.52 -50.52 -11.00
C ASN A 214 7.23 -51.20 -12.36
N SER A 215 7.93 -50.79 -13.42
CA SER A 215 7.96 -51.42 -14.73
C SER A 215 9.22 -52.26 -14.91
#